data_53d9d3f9194b143c8c39595293ab093f
#
_entry.id   53d9d3f9194b143c8c39595293ab093f
#
_cell.length_a   1.000
_cell.length_b   1.000
_cell.length_c   1.000
_cell.angle_alpha   90.00
_cell.angle_beta   90.00
_cell.angle_gamma   90.00
#
_symmetry.space_group_name_H-M   'P 1'
#
loop_
_entity.id
_entity.type
_entity.pdbx_description
1 polymer ?
#
loop_
_entity_poly.entity_id
_entity_poly.type
_entity_poly.pdbx_seq_one_letter_code
_entity_poly.pdbx_strand_id
1 'polypeptide(L)'
;YIDLLTDSGTGAMSDRQWAGIMVGDESYAGAKSFFNLKETIEKITGFEYVIPTHQGRAAENVLFSYLVKEGDIVPGNSHFDTTKGHIEGRKAVALDCTIDEAKNTQLEIPFKGNVDIQKLEKALEEYCDRIPFIIVTITNNTAGGQPVSMENLRQVSKIAKKYNKRVIFDSARFAENAYFIKMREEGYGKKSIKEICKEMFKYADAMTMSAKKDGIVNMGGFIATDLQEWYDGAKSYCVQYEGYLTYGGMNGRDMNALAIGLDENTEFDNLHTRIHQVEYLAKRLDEFGIPYQRPAGGHALFIDAPKVLTSVPKEEFPAQTLAIELYLEAGIRGCEIGYLLADRDPLTRENRFEGLDLLRLAIPRRVYTDNHMDVIAVALKNVYDRRNEITRGVEILWEALLMRHFTVQLKRL
;
A
#
# COMPACT_ATOMS: atom_id res chain seq x y z
N TYR A 1 6.13 -2.46 24.54
CA TYR A 1 6.10 -3.31 23.34
C TYR A 1 6.40 -2.48 22.09
N ILE A 2 6.72 -3.15 20.97
CA ILE A 2 7.01 -2.51 19.69
C ILE A 2 5.87 -2.82 18.72
N ASP A 3 5.22 -1.77 18.18
CA ASP A 3 4.07 -1.92 17.29
C ASP A 3 4.45 -1.74 15.83
N LEU A 4 4.54 -2.85 15.11
CA LEU A 4 4.80 -2.92 13.67
C LEU A 4 3.60 -3.46 12.89
N LEU A 5 2.40 -3.37 13.48
CA LEU A 5 1.16 -3.82 12.84
C LEU A 5 0.88 -3.06 11.55
N THR A 6 1.12 -1.77 11.56
CA THR A 6 0.89 -0.88 10.41
C THR A 6 1.74 0.38 10.46
N ASP A 7 2.10 0.92 9.29
CA ASP A 7 2.67 2.26 9.14
C ASP A 7 1.58 3.33 8.83
N SER A 8 0.31 2.91 8.80
CA SER A 8 -0.81 3.78 8.40
C SER A 8 -1.34 4.61 9.57
N GLY A 9 -1.02 5.90 9.59
CA GLY A 9 -1.51 6.84 10.62
C GLY A 9 -0.80 6.70 11.98
N THR A 10 0.27 5.95 12.05
CA THR A 10 1.04 5.65 13.27
C THR A 10 2.39 6.36 13.30
N GLY A 11 2.74 7.09 12.25
CA GLY A 11 3.96 7.90 12.19
C GLY A 11 3.87 9.19 13.01
N ALA A 12 5.03 9.79 13.28
CA ALA A 12 5.12 11.07 13.95
C ALA A 12 5.18 12.23 12.94
N MET A 13 4.31 13.21 13.11
CA MET A 13 4.33 14.46 12.36
C MET A 13 5.53 15.33 12.76
N SER A 14 6.03 16.12 11.80
CA SER A 14 7.08 17.11 12.05
C SER A 14 6.58 18.30 12.86
N ASP A 15 7.52 19.09 13.39
CA ASP A 15 7.24 20.39 14.01
C ASP A 15 6.54 21.35 13.03
N ARG A 16 6.91 21.34 11.75
CA ARG A 16 6.25 22.12 10.70
C ARG A 16 4.79 21.66 10.48
N GLN A 17 4.53 20.35 10.50
CA GLN A 17 3.17 19.85 10.41
C GLN A 17 2.33 20.26 11.62
N TRP A 18 2.89 20.20 12.85
CA TRP A 18 2.21 20.68 14.05
C TRP A 18 1.97 22.19 14.01
N ALA A 19 2.92 22.99 13.53
CA ALA A 19 2.71 24.42 13.29
C ALA A 19 1.61 24.64 12.25
N GLY A 20 1.57 23.82 11.19
CA GLY A 20 0.51 23.86 10.18
C GLY A 20 -0.88 23.59 10.75
N ILE A 21 -1.00 22.66 11.70
CA ILE A 21 -2.26 22.40 12.43
C ILE A 21 -2.72 23.65 13.17
N MET A 22 -1.81 24.34 13.86
CA MET A 22 -2.13 25.51 14.67
C MET A 22 -2.63 26.72 13.86
N VAL A 23 -2.28 26.81 12.57
CA VAL A 23 -2.72 27.89 11.68
C VAL A 23 -3.77 27.48 10.66
N GLY A 24 -4.18 26.19 10.70
CA GLY A 24 -5.26 25.69 9.83
C GLY A 24 -6.59 26.35 10.16
N ASP A 25 -7.37 26.65 9.11
CA ASP A 25 -8.69 27.28 9.22
C ASP A 25 -9.80 26.25 9.04
N GLU A 26 -10.94 26.52 9.65
CA GLU A 26 -12.14 25.69 9.54
C GLU A 26 -13.21 26.46 8.76
N SER A 27 -13.59 25.91 7.60
CA SER A 27 -14.70 26.41 6.80
C SER A 27 -15.43 25.24 6.16
N TYR A 28 -16.75 25.27 6.20
CA TYR A 28 -17.56 24.23 5.55
C TYR A 28 -17.29 24.13 4.05
N ALA A 29 -17.00 25.24 3.40
CA ALA A 29 -16.69 25.28 1.98
C ALA A 29 -15.52 26.24 1.71
N GLY A 30 -14.47 25.74 1.05
CA GLY A 30 -13.39 26.59 0.54
C GLY A 30 -12.47 27.14 1.62
N ALA A 31 -12.08 26.34 2.62
CA ALA A 31 -11.03 26.68 3.57
C ALA A 31 -9.70 26.97 2.85
N LYS A 32 -8.88 27.88 3.37
CA LYS A 32 -7.52 28.12 2.86
C LYS A 32 -6.68 26.84 2.90
N SER A 33 -6.85 26.05 3.96
CA SER A 33 -6.20 24.75 4.12
C SER A 33 -6.48 23.79 2.97
N PHE A 34 -7.70 23.79 2.42
CA PHE A 34 -8.02 23.01 1.23
C PHE A 34 -7.23 23.49 0.00
N PHE A 35 -7.16 24.80 -0.22
CA PHE A 35 -6.41 25.33 -1.37
C PHE A 35 -4.91 25.09 -1.24
N ASN A 36 -4.35 25.16 -0.03
CA ASN A 36 -2.96 24.79 0.25
C ASN A 36 -2.71 23.31 -0.10
N LEU A 37 -3.62 22.42 0.30
CA LEU A 37 -3.53 20.99 -0.01
C LEU A 37 -3.63 20.77 -1.52
N LYS A 38 -4.62 21.38 -2.19
CA LYS A 38 -4.79 21.27 -3.64
C LYS A 38 -3.54 21.71 -4.39
N GLU A 39 -2.99 22.89 -4.05
CA GLU A 39 -1.79 23.42 -4.68
C GLU A 39 -0.56 22.49 -4.48
N THR A 40 -0.43 21.90 -3.30
CA THR A 40 0.66 20.95 -3.01
C THR A 40 0.52 19.68 -3.85
N ILE A 41 -0.69 19.12 -3.95
CA ILE A 41 -0.96 17.95 -4.78
C ILE A 41 -0.66 18.23 -6.25
N GLU A 42 -1.14 19.36 -6.77
CA GLU A 42 -0.91 19.79 -8.16
C GLU A 42 0.59 19.96 -8.47
N LYS A 43 1.36 20.56 -7.56
CA LYS A 43 2.81 20.71 -7.70
C LYS A 43 3.54 19.36 -7.81
N ILE A 44 3.11 18.37 -7.03
CA ILE A 44 3.75 17.05 -6.98
C ILE A 44 3.30 16.17 -8.15
N THR A 45 2.02 16.17 -8.47
CA THR A 45 1.40 15.22 -9.40
C THR A 45 1.09 15.80 -10.77
N GLY A 46 0.71 17.06 -10.83
CA GLY A 46 0.19 17.76 -12.00
C GLY A 46 -1.33 17.71 -12.11
N PHE A 47 -2.05 16.96 -11.27
CA PHE A 47 -3.51 16.83 -11.33
C PHE A 47 -4.23 18.08 -10.85
N GLU A 48 -5.22 18.52 -11.62
CA GLU A 48 -5.99 19.76 -11.36
C GLU A 48 -7.12 19.56 -10.35
N TYR A 49 -7.85 18.44 -10.43
CA TYR A 49 -9.03 18.19 -9.60
C TYR A 49 -8.69 17.35 -8.40
N VAL A 50 -9.08 17.81 -7.20
CA VAL A 50 -8.81 17.12 -5.92
C VAL A 50 -10.11 16.98 -5.14
N ILE A 51 -10.40 15.78 -4.65
CA ILE A 51 -11.46 15.50 -3.69
C ILE A 51 -10.81 14.93 -2.42
N PRO A 52 -10.76 15.67 -1.31
CA PRO A 52 -10.27 15.15 -0.05
C PRO A 52 -11.22 14.09 0.51
N THR A 53 -10.67 13.17 1.31
CA THR A 53 -11.41 12.15 2.06
C THR A 53 -10.72 11.91 3.39
N HIS A 54 -11.41 11.35 4.38
CA HIS A 54 -10.79 11.13 5.69
C HIS A 54 -9.70 10.04 5.68
N GLN A 55 -9.67 9.16 4.68
CA GLN A 55 -8.61 8.15 4.48
C GLN A 55 -8.67 7.51 3.08
N GLY A 56 -7.65 6.70 2.74
CA GLY A 56 -7.53 6.09 1.40
C GLY A 56 -8.70 5.19 1.00
N ARG A 57 -9.17 4.30 1.91
CA ARG A 57 -10.32 3.44 1.60
C ARG A 57 -11.61 4.22 1.32
N ALA A 58 -11.72 5.42 1.83
CA ALA A 58 -12.82 6.32 1.51
C ALA A 58 -12.66 6.92 0.11
N ALA A 59 -11.43 7.28 -0.28
CA ALA A 59 -11.13 7.70 -1.65
C ALA A 59 -11.46 6.59 -2.67
N GLU A 60 -11.07 5.33 -2.37
CA GLU A 60 -11.44 4.16 -3.17
C GLU A 60 -12.96 4.00 -3.24
N ASN A 61 -13.67 4.07 -2.10
CA ASN A 61 -15.12 3.92 -2.07
C ASN A 61 -15.82 4.98 -2.92
N VAL A 62 -15.43 6.25 -2.78
CA VAL A 62 -16.00 7.36 -3.54
C VAL A 62 -15.79 7.19 -5.05
N LEU A 63 -14.54 6.93 -5.47
CA LEU A 63 -14.20 6.83 -6.88
C LEU A 63 -14.80 5.57 -7.53
N PHE A 64 -14.69 4.41 -6.85
CA PHE A 64 -15.17 3.14 -7.39
C PHE A 64 -16.70 3.02 -7.36
N SER A 65 -17.40 3.79 -6.52
CA SER A 65 -18.87 3.88 -6.60
C SER A 65 -19.34 4.48 -7.93
N TYR A 66 -18.53 5.34 -8.53
CA TYR A 66 -18.79 5.87 -9.85
C TYR A 66 -18.31 4.94 -10.98
N LEU A 67 -17.12 4.35 -10.83
CA LEU A 67 -16.42 3.69 -11.94
C LEU A 67 -16.70 2.18 -12.05
N VAL A 68 -16.95 1.47 -10.95
CA VAL A 68 -17.02 -0.01 -10.94
C VAL A 68 -18.46 -0.50 -10.91
N LYS A 69 -18.81 -1.40 -11.85
CA LYS A 69 -20.12 -2.03 -11.97
C LYS A 69 -20.02 -3.53 -11.76
N GLU A 70 -21.16 -4.17 -11.48
CA GLU A 70 -21.27 -5.64 -11.42
C GLU A 70 -20.79 -6.26 -12.74
N GLY A 71 -19.92 -7.25 -12.64
CA GLY A 71 -19.35 -7.96 -13.79
C GLY A 71 -18.09 -7.32 -14.39
N ASP A 72 -17.66 -6.14 -13.93
CA ASP A 72 -16.40 -5.53 -14.37
C ASP A 72 -15.20 -6.36 -13.95
N ILE A 73 -14.09 -6.16 -14.67
CA ILE A 73 -12.78 -6.73 -14.36
C ILE A 73 -11.79 -5.60 -14.23
N VAL A 74 -11.08 -5.51 -13.10
CA VAL A 74 -10.08 -4.48 -12.86
C VAL A 74 -8.69 -5.15 -12.79
N PRO A 75 -7.89 -5.08 -13.87
CA PRO A 75 -6.53 -5.60 -13.85
C PRO A 75 -5.57 -4.65 -13.12
N GLY A 76 -4.58 -5.23 -12.43
CA GLY A 76 -3.55 -4.46 -11.71
C GLY A 76 -2.44 -5.34 -11.14
N ASN A 77 -1.48 -4.73 -10.48
CA ASN A 77 -0.37 -5.42 -9.82
C ASN A 77 -0.71 -5.73 -8.36
N SER A 78 -1.32 -6.88 -8.08
CA SER A 78 -1.69 -7.34 -6.72
C SER A 78 -2.41 -6.28 -5.89
N HIS A 79 -3.69 -6.14 -6.14
CA HIS A 79 -4.54 -5.15 -5.47
C HIS A 79 -4.35 -5.16 -3.96
N PHE A 80 -4.32 -3.98 -3.36
CA PHE A 80 -4.38 -3.86 -1.91
C PHE A 80 -5.72 -4.41 -1.38
N ASP A 81 -5.75 -4.85 -0.12
CA ASP A 81 -6.92 -5.51 0.48
C ASP A 81 -8.21 -4.70 0.39
N THR A 82 -8.16 -3.40 0.69
CA THR A 82 -9.34 -2.53 0.59
C THR A 82 -9.73 -2.24 -0.85
N THR A 83 -8.76 -2.08 -1.75
CA THR A 83 -8.99 -1.94 -3.20
C THR A 83 -9.74 -3.16 -3.75
N LYS A 84 -9.22 -4.37 -3.45
CA LYS A 84 -9.86 -5.64 -3.79
C LYS A 84 -11.26 -5.73 -3.17
N GLY A 85 -11.38 -5.41 -1.88
CA GLY A 85 -12.65 -5.43 -1.16
C GLY A 85 -13.72 -4.51 -1.78
N HIS A 86 -13.33 -3.31 -2.24
CA HIS A 86 -14.25 -2.40 -2.94
C HIS A 86 -14.65 -2.90 -4.33
N ILE A 87 -13.75 -3.56 -5.05
CA ILE A 87 -14.03 -4.16 -6.36
C ILE A 87 -14.95 -5.37 -6.19
N GLU A 88 -14.56 -6.35 -5.38
CA GLU A 88 -15.31 -7.59 -5.17
C GLU A 88 -16.66 -7.35 -4.46
N GLY A 89 -16.72 -6.37 -3.55
CA GLY A 89 -17.97 -5.96 -2.91
C GLY A 89 -19.02 -5.38 -3.87
N ARG A 90 -18.59 -4.93 -5.07
CA ARG A 90 -19.44 -4.51 -6.19
C ARG A 90 -19.70 -5.63 -7.19
N LYS A 91 -19.35 -6.88 -6.84
CA LYS A 91 -19.44 -8.07 -7.69
C LYS A 91 -18.65 -7.95 -8.99
N ALA A 92 -17.55 -7.22 -8.96
CA ALA A 92 -16.53 -7.13 -9.99
C ALA A 92 -15.34 -8.02 -9.61
N VAL A 93 -14.39 -8.21 -10.52
CA VAL A 93 -13.22 -9.06 -10.36
C VAL A 93 -11.95 -8.22 -10.27
N ALA A 94 -11.18 -8.37 -9.20
CA ALA A 94 -9.83 -7.84 -9.08
C ALA A 94 -8.84 -8.84 -9.72
N LEU A 95 -8.32 -8.52 -10.90
CA LEU A 95 -7.45 -9.42 -11.68
C LEU A 95 -5.98 -9.08 -11.44
N ASP A 96 -5.23 -10.04 -10.86
CA ASP A 96 -3.80 -9.87 -10.61
C ASP A 96 -2.97 -10.09 -11.89
N CYS A 97 -2.26 -9.04 -12.28
CA CYS A 97 -1.30 -9.04 -13.38
C CYS A 97 0.13 -8.75 -12.90
N THR A 98 0.48 -9.07 -11.65
CA THR A 98 1.86 -8.92 -11.16
C THR A 98 2.80 -9.89 -11.88
N ILE A 99 4.07 -9.49 -12.04
CA ILE A 99 5.11 -10.38 -12.57
C ILE A 99 5.30 -11.60 -11.66
N ASP A 100 5.59 -12.76 -12.26
CA ASP A 100 5.72 -14.02 -11.51
C ASP A 100 6.94 -14.03 -10.57
N GLU A 101 7.98 -13.29 -10.89
CA GLU A 101 9.17 -13.11 -10.07
C GLU A 101 8.86 -12.53 -8.68
N ALA A 102 7.76 -11.81 -8.53
CA ALA A 102 7.30 -11.29 -7.24
C ALA A 102 7.01 -12.40 -6.23
N LYS A 103 6.62 -13.59 -6.71
CA LYS A 103 6.31 -14.77 -5.86
C LYS A 103 7.56 -15.48 -5.35
N ASN A 104 8.73 -15.25 -5.93
CA ASN A 104 9.99 -15.82 -5.44
C ASN A 104 10.64 -14.87 -4.42
N THR A 105 10.43 -15.15 -3.14
CA THR A 105 10.92 -14.30 -2.05
C THR A 105 12.43 -14.14 -2.00
N GLN A 106 13.21 -15.09 -2.55
CA GLN A 106 14.67 -15.08 -2.51
C GLN A 106 15.32 -14.51 -3.77
N LEU A 107 14.54 -14.22 -4.81
CA LEU A 107 15.04 -13.61 -6.03
C LEU A 107 15.26 -12.11 -5.81
N GLU A 108 16.47 -11.64 -6.10
CA GLU A 108 16.82 -10.21 -6.02
C GLU A 108 16.75 -9.55 -7.39
N ILE A 109 15.61 -8.89 -7.67
CA ILE A 109 15.45 -8.01 -8.84
C ILE A 109 14.91 -6.65 -8.37
N PRO A 110 15.26 -5.55 -9.06
CA PRO A 110 15.05 -4.20 -8.52
C PRO A 110 13.58 -3.79 -8.38
N PHE A 111 12.64 -4.34 -9.19
CA PHE A 111 11.26 -3.87 -9.29
C PHE A 111 10.24 -5.02 -9.34
N LYS A 112 10.13 -5.78 -8.25
CA LYS A 112 9.16 -6.89 -8.14
C LYS A 112 7.69 -6.43 -8.08
N GLY A 113 7.43 -5.16 -7.90
CA GLY A 113 6.08 -4.60 -7.93
C GLY A 113 5.52 -4.40 -9.33
N ASN A 114 6.28 -4.65 -10.39
CA ASN A 114 5.89 -4.40 -11.77
C ASN A 114 4.64 -5.18 -12.19
N VAL A 115 3.87 -4.56 -13.08
CA VAL A 115 2.80 -5.23 -13.86
C VAL A 115 3.46 -6.10 -14.94
N ASP A 116 3.02 -7.33 -15.08
CA ASP A 116 3.33 -8.18 -16.23
C ASP A 116 2.54 -7.67 -17.44
N ILE A 117 3.27 -7.13 -18.41
CA ILE A 117 2.70 -6.49 -19.58
C ILE A 117 1.95 -7.48 -20.48
N GLN A 118 2.41 -8.74 -20.55
CA GLN A 118 1.74 -9.77 -21.35
C GLN A 118 0.44 -10.21 -20.69
N LYS A 119 0.41 -10.40 -19.37
CA LYS A 119 -0.83 -10.70 -18.63
C LYS A 119 -1.84 -9.56 -18.78
N LEU A 120 -1.38 -8.31 -18.66
CA LEU A 120 -2.25 -7.14 -18.82
C LEU A 120 -2.80 -7.05 -20.24
N GLU A 121 -1.98 -7.22 -21.26
CA GLU A 121 -2.41 -7.13 -22.67
C GLU A 121 -3.42 -8.25 -22.99
N LYS A 122 -3.16 -9.49 -22.55
CA LYS A 122 -4.10 -10.58 -22.67
C LYS A 122 -5.44 -10.30 -22.00
N ALA A 123 -5.43 -9.71 -20.79
CA ALA A 123 -6.68 -9.34 -20.12
C ALA A 123 -7.47 -8.28 -20.90
N LEU A 124 -6.76 -7.30 -21.49
CA LEU A 124 -7.37 -6.26 -22.33
C LEU A 124 -7.91 -6.82 -23.65
N GLU A 125 -7.26 -7.81 -24.24
CA GLU A 125 -7.76 -8.50 -25.44
C GLU A 125 -9.03 -9.31 -25.15
N GLU A 126 -9.06 -10.02 -24.02
CA GLU A 126 -10.13 -10.94 -23.67
C GLU A 126 -11.37 -10.23 -23.07
N TYR A 127 -11.14 -9.17 -22.27
CA TYR A 127 -12.18 -8.56 -21.44
C TYR A 127 -12.38 -7.06 -21.67
N CYS A 128 -11.92 -6.49 -22.79
CA CYS A 128 -11.87 -5.04 -23.01
C CYS A 128 -13.12 -4.30 -22.55
N ASP A 129 -14.30 -4.72 -23.00
CA ASP A 129 -15.56 -4.03 -22.72
C ASP A 129 -15.96 -4.06 -21.23
N ARG A 130 -15.37 -4.97 -20.46
CA ARG A 130 -15.62 -5.15 -19.03
C ARG A 130 -14.54 -4.52 -18.15
N ILE A 131 -13.51 -3.90 -18.74
CA ILE A 131 -12.42 -3.25 -17.99
C ILE A 131 -12.69 -1.75 -17.94
N PRO A 132 -13.13 -1.21 -16.80
CA PRO A 132 -13.38 0.23 -16.66
C PRO A 132 -12.08 1.03 -16.57
N PHE A 133 -11.05 0.51 -15.91
CA PHE A 133 -9.72 1.09 -15.77
C PHE A 133 -8.70 0.02 -15.37
N ILE A 134 -7.42 0.37 -15.44
CA ILE A 134 -6.29 -0.40 -14.93
C ILE A 134 -5.82 0.28 -13.65
N ILE A 135 -5.50 -0.49 -12.58
CA ILE A 135 -4.94 0.08 -11.36
C ILE A 135 -3.50 -0.38 -11.12
N VAL A 136 -2.63 0.55 -10.74
CA VAL A 136 -1.24 0.24 -10.38
C VAL A 136 -0.97 0.73 -8.96
N THR A 137 -0.63 -0.20 -8.09
CA THR A 137 -0.28 0.07 -6.68
C THR A 137 1.20 0.40 -6.56
N ILE A 138 1.53 1.58 -6.05
CA ILE A 138 2.89 2.11 -5.89
C ILE A 138 3.14 2.61 -4.45
N THR A 139 4.05 1.96 -3.68
CA THR A 139 4.67 0.64 -3.89
C THR A 139 3.68 -0.51 -3.69
N ASN A 140 3.91 -1.65 -4.35
CA ASN A 140 3.03 -2.81 -4.24
C ASN A 140 3.18 -3.50 -2.87
N ASN A 141 2.23 -3.23 -1.97
CA ASN A 141 2.25 -3.77 -0.59
C ASN A 141 2.11 -5.29 -0.57
N THR A 142 1.20 -5.85 -1.36
CA THR A 142 0.89 -7.30 -1.37
C THR A 142 2.07 -8.13 -1.90
N ALA A 143 2.88 -7.57 -2.80
CA ALA A 143 4.12 -8.19 -3.27
C ALA A 143 5.32 -8.00 -2.31
N GLY A 144 5.09 -7.50 -1.09
CA GLY A 144 6.15 -7.26 -0.09
C GLY A 144 6.71 -5.84 -0.10
N GLY A 145 5.88 -4.84 -0.38
CA GLY A 145 6.30 -3.43 -0.41
C GLY A 145 7.23 -3.09 -1.58
N GLN A 146 7.11 -3.85 -2.67
CA GLN A 146 8.03 -3.79 -3.81
C GLN A 146 7.69 -2.62 -4.75
N PRO A 147 8.71 -1.90 -5.25
CA PRO A 147 8.51 -0.78 -6.16
C PRO A 147 8.17 -1.21 -7.58
N VAL A 148 7.57 -0.26 -8.31
CA VAL A 148 7.29 -0.33 -9.75
C VAL A 148 8.25 0.61 -10.48
N SER A 149 8.88 0.15 -11.58
CA SER A 149 9.81 0.96 -12.37
C SER A 149 9.10 2.01 -13.21
N MET A 150 9.78 3.11 -13.53
CA MET A 150 9.26 4.12 -14.44
C MET A 150 8.98 3.54 -15.82
N GLU A 151 9.87 2.66 -16.31
CA GLU A 151 9.68 1.98 -17.60
C GLU A 151 8.39 1.14 -17.60
N ASN A 152 8.10 0.42 -16.52
CA ASN A 152 6.86 -0.36 -16.42
C ASN A 152 5.61 0.54 -16.41
N LEU A 153 5.64 1.66 -15.67
CA LEU A 153 4.56 2.64 -15.70
C LEU A 153 4.31 3.19 -17.10
N ARG A 154 5.39 3.46 -17.85
CA ARG A 154 5.32 3.91 -19.24
C ARG A 154 4.68 2.87 -20.15
N GLN A 155 5.08 1.61 -20.01
CA GLN A 155 4.53 0.49 -20.77
C GLN A 155 3.03 0.27 -20.46
N VAL A 156 2.63 0.28 -19.19
CA VAL A 156 1.22 0.19 -18.78
C VAL A 156 0.40 1.31 -19.41
N SER A 157 0.86 2.57 -19.31
CA SER A 157 0.17 3.73 -19.90
C SER A 157 0.06 3.61 -21.42
N LYS A 158 1.10 3.13 -22.10
CA LYS A 158 1.10 2.92 -23.56
C LYS A 158 0.06 1.87 -23.96
N ILE A 159 0.00 0.75 -23.26
CA ILE A 159 -0.98 -0.31 -23.54
C ILE A 159 -2.39 0.16 -23.21
N ALA A 160 -2.60 0.81 -22.07
CA ALA A 160 -3.89 1.39 -21.71
C ALA A 160 -4.44 2.30 -22.83
N LYS A 161 -3.60 3.20 -23.36
CA LYS A 161 -3.97 4.07 -24.49
C LYS A 161 -4.30 3.30 -25.77
N LYS A 162 -3.59 2.20 -26.07
CA LYS A 162 -3.86 1.32 -27.23
C LYS A 162 -5.28 0.78 -27.18
N TYR A 163 -5.77 0.42 -25.99
CA TYR A 163 -7.11 -0.12 -25.77
C TYR A 163 -8.13 0.91 -25.29
N ASN A 164 -7.80 2.20 -25.37
CA ASN A 164 -8.64 3.32 -24.89
C ASN A 164 -9.09 3.14 -23.42
N LYS A 165 -8.17 2.69 -22.55
CA LYS A 165 -8.39 2.52 -21.12
C LYS A 165 -7.65 3.57 -20.32
N ARG A 166 -8.13 3.84 -19.11
CA ARG A 166 -7.55 4.77 -18.16
C ARG A 166 -6.73 4.03 -17.11
N VAL A 167 -5.75 4.73 -16.53
CA VAL A 167 -4.87 4.20 -15.49
C VAL A 167 -5.07 4.98 -14.19
N ILE A 168 -5.35 4.28 -13.11
CA ILE A 168 -5.40 4.82 -11.75
C ILE A 168 -4.14 4.34 -10.99
N PHE A 169 -3.49 5.24 -10.25
CA PHE A 169 -2.48 4.83 -9.28
C PHE A 169 -3.08 4.78 -7.87
N ASP A 170 -2.98 3.63 -7.21
CA ASP A 170 -3.02 3.56 -5.75
C ASP A 170 -1.68 4.06 -5.23
N SER A 171 -1.66 5.29 -4.74
CA SER A 171 -0.46 6.08 -4.53
C SER A 171 -0.07 6.24 -3.06
N ALA A 172 -0.52 5.33 -2.21
CA ALA A 172 -0.29 5.42 -0.77
C ALA A 172 1.20 5.62 -0.40
N ARG A 173 2.13 5.11 -1.22
CA ARG A 173 3.58 5.20 -1.02
C ARG A 173 4.33 5.65 -2.28
N PHE A 174 3.79 6.65 -2.96
CA PHE A 174 4.33 7.17 -4.21
C PHE A 174 5.75 7.73 -4.07
N ALA A 175 6.05 8.39 -2.95
CA ALA A 175 7.36 8.98 -2.71
C ALA A 175 8.43 7.89 -2.44
N GLU A 176 8.08 6.85 -1.69
CA GLU A 176 8.93 5.67 -1.54
C GLU A 176 9.20 5.00 -2.91
N ASN A 177 8.18 4.89 -3.77
CA ASN A 177 8.36 4.37 -5.13
C ASN A 177 9.31 5.23 -5.96
N ALA A 178 9.16 6.56 -5.91
CA ALA A 178 10.04 7.49 -6.59
C ALA A 178 11.49 7.42 -6.08
N TYR A 179 11.68 7.19 -4.78
CA TYR A 179 13.01 6.95 -4.20
C TYR A 179 13.67 5.71 -4.82
N PHE A 180 12.95 4.59 -4.93
CA PHE A 180 13.50 3.39 -5.54
C PHE A 180 13.80 3.57 -7.03
N ILE A 181 12.98 4.30 -7.78
CA ILE A 181 13.29 4.68 -9.17
C ILE A 181 14.60 5.45 -9.21
N LYS A 182 14.78 6.46 -8.36
CA LYS A 182 16.03 7.23 -8.25
C LYS A 182 17.24 6.35 -7.98
N MET A 183 17.12 5.38 -7.10
CA MET A 183 18.23 4.56 -6.62
C MET A 183 18.54 3.35 -7.51
N ARG A 184 17.55 2.83 -8.25
CA ARG A 184 17.66 1.53 -8.93
C ARG A 184 17.48 1.60 -10.45
N GLU A 185 16.90 2.67 -10.99
CA GLU A 185 16.63 2.77 -12.44
C GLU A 185 17.64 3.70 -13.13
N GLU A 186 18.20 3.22 -14.23
CA GLU A 186 19.20 3.99 -15.01
C GLU A 186 18.61 5.31 -15.51
N GLY A 187 19.40 6.37 -15.46
CA GLY A 187 19.01 7.72 -15.89
C GLY A 187 18.31 8.57 -14.84
N TYR A 188 17.90 8.00 -13.68
CA TYR A 188 17.15 8.74 -12.65
C TYR A 188 18.01 9.24 -11.47
N GLY A 189 19.21 8.76 -11.28
CA GLY A 189 20.08 9.07 -10.14
C GLY A 189 20.35 10.57 -9.90
N LYS A 190 20.30 11.40 -10.95
CA LYS A 190 20.52 12.86 -10.83
C LYS A 190 19.24 13.67 -10.64
N LYS A 191 18.05 13.09 -10.87
CA LYS A 191 16.75 13.76 -10.71
C LYS A 191 16.40 13.88 -9.23
N SER A 192 15.72 14.96 -8.85
CA SER A 192 15.09 15.08 -7.55
C SER A 192 13.88 14.13 -7.44
N ILE A 193 13.48 13.80 -6.20
CA ILE A 193 12.27 13.00 -5.97
C ILE A 193 11.04 13.68 -6.58
N LYS A 194 10.91 15.01 -6.44
CA LYS A 194 9.80 15.79 -7.00
C LYS A 194 9.72 15.67 -8.54
N GLU A 195 10.86 15.73 -9.23
CA GLU A 195 10.90 15.54 -10.68
C GLU A 195 10.46 14.12 -11.08
N ILE A 196 10.90 13.11 -10.33
CA ILE A 196 10.52 11.72 -10.58
C ILE A 196 9.01 11.52 -10.32
N CYS A 197 8.46 12.05 -9.22
CA CYS A 197 7.03 12.01 -8.94
C CYS A 197 6.22 12.65 -10.08
N LYS A 198 6.61 13.85 -10.49
CA LYS A 198 5.93 14.56 -11.58
C LYS A 198 5.98 13.81 -12.92
N GLU A 199 7.09 13.10 -13.21
CA GLU A 199 7.18 12.24 -14.39
C GLU A 199 6.30 11.00 -14.24
N MET A 200 6.31 10.35 -13.06
CA MET A 200 5.55 9.14 -12.77
C MET A 200 4.04 9.36 -12.95
N PHE A 201 3.50 10.46 -12.41
CA PHE A 201 2.06 10.76 -12.52
C PHE A 201 1.60 11.13 -13.93
N LYS A 202 2.49 11.45 -14.89
CA LYS A 202 2.12 11.59 -16.32
C LYS A 202 1.61 10.29 -16.96
N TYR A 203 1.84 9.15 -16.33
CA TYR A 203 1.41 7.83 -16.81
C TYR A 203 0.11 7.36 -16.17
N ALA A 204 -0.50 8.18 -15.30
CA ALA A 204 -1.81 7.95 -14.72
C ALA A 204 -2.83 9.01 -15.17
N ASP A 205 -4.10 8.65 -15.20
CA ASP A 205 -5.24 9.55 -15.44
C ASP A 205 -5.87 10.02 -14.12
N ALA A 206 -5.67 9.26 -13.05
CA ALA A 206 -6.14 9.58 -11.70
C ALA A 206 -5.28 8.86 -10.65
N MET A 207 -5.44 9.29 -9.40
CA MET A 207 -4.89 8.61 -8.23
C MET A 207 -5.86 8.54 -7.09
N THR A 208 -5.75 7.49 -6.27
CA THR A 208 -6.27 7.43 -4.91
C THR A 208 -5.10 7.50 -3.94
N MET A 209 -5.28 8.17 -2.82
CA MET A 209 -4.22 8.35 -1.83
C MET A 209 -4.71 8.04 -0.42
N SER A 210 -4.01 7.13 0.25
CA SER A 210 -4.06 7.05 1.70
C SER A 210 -2.93 7.90 2.28
N ALA A 211 -3.25 9.12 2.68
CA ALA A 211 -2.30 10.08 3.20
C ALA A 211 -1.68 9.69 4.54
N LYS A 212 -2.25 8.70 5.20
CA LYS A 212 -1.77 8.11 6.46
C LYS A 212 -0.41 7.40 6.32
N LYS A 213 0.17 7.36 5.12
CA LYS A 213 1.49 6.81 4.78
C LYS A 213 2.40 7.94 4.33
N ASP A 214 2.56 8.16 3.04
CA ASP A 214 3.48 9.19 2.51
C ASP A 214 3.04 10.64 2.77
N GLY A 215 1.80 10.88 3.15
CA GLY A 215 1.38 12.19 3.68
C GLY A 215 1.83 12.48 5.11
N ILE A 216 2.38 11.49 5.82
CA ILE A 216 2.90 11.57 7.21
C ILE A 216 1.88 12.23 8.16
N VAL A 217 0.61 11.90 8.01
CA VAL A 217 -0.48 12.35 8.88
C VAL A 217 -1.20 11.17 9.53
N ASN A 218 -1.90 11.44 10.64
CA ASN A 218 -2.65 10.42 11.34
C ASN A 218 -4.04 10.17 10.71
N MET A 219 -4.55 11.13 9.94
CA MET A 219 -5.81 11.05 9.22
C MET A 219 -5.68 11.74 7.85
N GLY A 220 -6.35 11.22 6.83
CA GLY A 220 -6.42 11.86 5.53
C GLY A 220 -6.28 10.90 4.35
N GLY A 221 -6.88 11.30 3.26
CA GLY A 221 -6.80 10.72 1.93
C GLY A 221 -7.34 11.67 0.90
N PHE A 222 -7.21 11.34 -0.36
CA PHE A 222 -7.81 12.12 -1.44
C PHE A 222 -7.85 11.32 -2.75
N ILE A 223 -8.68 11.81 -3.67
CA ILE A 223 -8.66 11.48 -5.09
C ILE A 223 -8.07 12.69 -5.80
N ALA A 224 -7.19 12.47 -6.79
CA ALA A 224 -6.77 13.52 -7.71
C ALA A 224 -6.81 13.03 -9.16
N THR A 225 -7.20 13.91 -10.11
CA THR A 225 -7.37 13.56 -11.52
C THR A 225 -7.40 14.82 -12.40
N ASP A 226 -7.11 14.67 -13.70
CA ASP A 226 -7.34 15.68 -14.72
C ASP A 226 -8.63 15.42 -15.51
N LEU A 227 -9.35 14.34 -15.23
CA LEU A 227 -10.58 13.98 -15.90
C LEU A 227 -11.79 14.66 -15.25
N GLN A 228 -12.30 15.73 -15.86
CA GLN A 228 -13.49 16.43 -15.40
C GLN A 228 -14.68 15.48 -15.17
N GLU A 229 -14.91 14.54 -16.09
CA GLU A 229 -15.99 13.55 -15.99
C GLU A 229 -15.88 12.71 -14.70
N TRP A 230 -14.68 12.23 -14.36
CA TRP A 230 -14.47 11.43 -13.17
C TRP A 230 -14.62 12.25 -11.88
N TYR A 231 -14.12 13.49 -11.91
CA TYR A 231 -14.31 14.43 -10.83
C TYR A 231 -15.80 14.72 -10.59
N ASP A 232 -16.56 15.02 -11.65
CA ASP A 232 -17.99 15.31 -11.55
C ASP A 232 -18.80 14.08 -11.11
N GLY A 233 -18.47 12.90 -11.62
CA GLY A 233 -19.10 11.63 -11.22
C GLY A 233 -18.85 11.26 -9.76
N ALA A 234 -17.66 11.53 -9.23
CA ALA A 234 -17.30 11.24 -7.86
C ALA A 234 -17.92 12.19 -6.82
N LYS A 235 -18.29 13.42 -7.22
CA LYS A 235 -18.81 14.47 -6.32
C LYS A 235 -19.98 14.02 -5.46
N SER A 236 -21.00 13.40 -6.07
CA SER A 236 -22.20 12.97 -5.35
C SER A 236 -21.90 11.91 -4.31
N TYR A 237 -20.98 11.00 -4.61
CA TYR A 237 -20.54 9.96 -3.68
C TYR A 237 -19.68 10.54 -2.54
N CYS A 238 -18.84 11.53 -2.83
CA CYS A 238 -18.10 12.25 -1.78
C CYS A 238 -19.06 12.91 -0.79
N VAL A 239 -20.06 13.63 -1.28
CA VAL A 239 -21.06 14.31 -0.43
C VAL A 239 -21.86 13.28 0.39
N GLN A 240 -22.16 12.12 -0.19
CA GLN A 240 -22.94 11.07 0.46
C GLN A 240 -22.16 10.36 1.55
N TYR A 241 -20.86 10.08 1.35
CA TYR A 241 -20.08 9.20 2.22
C TYR A 241 -19.12 9.96 3.15
N GLU A 242 -18.60 11.10 2.72
CA GLU A 242 -17.51 11.80 3.39
C GLU A 242 -17.93 13.17 3.90
N GLY A 243 -18.37 14.02 3.01
CA GLY A 243 -18.76 15.39 3.30
C GLY A 243 -18.63 16.29 2.09
N TYR A 244 -18.69 17.62 2.31
CA TYR A 244 -18.62 18.56 1.20
C TYR A 244 -17.25 18.49 0.49
N LEU A 245 -17.24 18.82 -0.81
CA LEU A 245 -16.15 18.58 -1.75
C LEU A 245 -14.80 19.20 -1.38
N THR A 246 -14.81 20.23 -0.55
CA THR A 246 -13.59 20.95 -0.16
C THR A 246 -13.10 20.59 1.25
N TYR A 247 -13.74 19.61 1.92
CA TYR A 247 -13.18 19.05 3.14
C TYR A 247 -13.25 17.50 3.20
N GLY A 248 -14.25 16.85 2.57
CA GLY A 248 -14.30 15.38 2.42
C GLY A 248 -14.14 14.61 3.72
N GLY A 249 -14.83 15.00 4.81
CA GLY A 249 -14.72 14.36 6.13
C GLY A 249 -13.44 14.71 6.90
N MET A 250 -12.58 15.60 6.37
CA MET A 250 -11.41 16.13 7.08
C MET A 250 -11.71 17.50 7.70
N ASN A 251 -10.95 17.89 8.69
CA ASN A 251 -10.88 19.28 9.13
C ASN A 251 -9.75 20.04 8.43
N GLY A 252 -9.81 21.37 8.43
CA GLY A 252 -8.81 22.21 7.77
C GLY A 252 -7.41 22.05 8.36
N ARG A 253 -7.31 21.82 9.66
CA ARG A 253 -6.04 21.59 10.37
C ARG A 253 -5.32 20.37 9.82
N ASP A 254 -6.02 19.26 9.63
CA ASP A 254 -5.43 18.03 9.08
C ASP A 254 -5.08 18.19 7.60
N MET A 255 -5.90 18.90 6.81
CA MET A 255 -5.57 19.21 5.42
C MET A 255 -4.29 20.04 5.31
N ASN A 256 -4.09 21.01 6.18
CA ASN A 256 -2.89 21.85 6.18
C ASN A 256 -1.65 21.05 6.61
N ALA A 257 -1.78 20.20 7.63
CA ALA A 257 -0.71 19.27 8.02
C ALA A 257 -0.36 18.29 6.90
N LEU A 258 -1.38 17.79 6.17
CA LEU A 258 -1.19 16.91 5.03
C LEU A 258 -0.43 17.60 3.89
N ALA A 259 -0.78 18.83 3.55
CA ALA A 259 -0.06 19.61 2.53
C ALA A 259 1.44 19.71 2.84
N ILE A 260 1.77 20.00 4.10
CA ILE A 260 3.17 20.07 4.58
C ILE A 260 3.83 18.70 4.52
N GLY A 261 3.16 17.65 4.99
CA GLY A 261 3.71 16.30 5.02
C GLY A 261 4.00 15.72 3.64
N LEU A 262 3.14 16.00 2.64
CA LEU A 262 3.37 15.61 1.25
C LEU A 262 4.63 16.29 0.68
N ASP A 263 4.82 17.59 0.94
CA ASP A 263 6.01 18.31 0.48
C ASP A 263 7.28 17.77 1.16
N GLU A 264 7.27 17.61 2.48
CA GLU A 264 8.40 17.06 3.25
C GLU A 264 8.80 15.65 2.81
N ASN A 265 7.83 14.80 2.52
CA ASN A 265 8.12 13.41 2.14
C ASN A 265 8.66 13.27 0.70
N THR A 266 8.65 14.34 -0.08
CA THR A 266 9.36 14.38 -1.38
C THR A 266 10.81 14.87 -1.26
N GLU A 267 11.31 15.11 -0.06
CA GLU A 267 12.72 15.39 0.20
C GLU A 267 13.52 14.08 0.32
N PHE A 268 14.70 14.04 -0.34
CA PHE A 268 15.53 12.84 -0.40
C PHE A 268 15.94 12.31 0.97
N ASP A 269 16.35 13.17 1.88
CA ASP A 269 16.89 12.77 3.18
C ASP A 269 15.82 12.11 4.07
N ASN A 270 14.55 12.55 3.98
CA ASN A 270 13.44 11.91 4.67
C ASN A 270 13.21 10.48 4.19
N LEU A 271 13.21 10.28 2.87
CA LEU A 271 13.03 8.97 2.26
C LEU A 271 14.26 8.08 2.49
N HIS A 272 15.45 8.62 2.38
CA HIS A 272 16.68 7.89 2.62
C HIS A 272 16.73 7.34 4.05
N THR A 273 16.45 8.17 5.06
CA THR A 273 16.37 7.74 6.47
C THR A 273 15.29 6.66 6.65
N ARG A 274 14.14 6.83 6.00
CA ARG A 274 13.00 5.90 6.05
C ARG A 274 13.38 4.53 5.49
N ILE A 275 13.94 4.49 4.29
CA ILE A 275 14.30 3.24 3.59
C ILE A 275 15.49 2.57 4.28
N HIS A 276 16.49 3.35 4.69
CA HIS A 276 17.65 2.82 5.41
C HIS A 276 17.26 2.04 6.68
N GLN A 277 16.24 2.48 7.41
CA GLN A 277 15.78 1.77 8.61
C GLN A 277 15.25 0.37 8.28
N VAL A 278 14.55 0.20 7.16
CA VAL A 278 14.09 -1.12 6.68
C VAL A 278 15.28 -1.97 6.22
N GLU A 279 16.22 -1.37 5.48
CA GLU A 279 17.45 -2.04 5.02
C GLU A 279 18.34 -2.45 6.20
N TYR A 280 18.42 -1.64 7.25
CA TYR A 280 19.14 -2.01 8.46
C TYR A 280 18.58 -3.27 9.11
N LEU A 281 17.25 -3.35 9.30
CA LEU A 281 16.62 -4.57 9.81
C LEU A 281 16.85 -5.76 8.87
N ALA A 282 16.76 -5.58 7.56
CA ALA A 282 17.02 -6.61 6.56
C ALA A 282 18.45 -7.18 6.70
N LYS A 283 19.44 -6.28 6.82
CA LYS A 283 20.85 -6.69 7.04
C LYS A 283 21.01 -7.51 8.32
N ARG A 284 20.35 -7.12 9.42
CA ARG A 284 20.38 -7.90 10.66
C ARG A 284 19.80 -9.31 10.48
N LEU A 285 18.72 -9.43 9.69
CA LEU A 285 18.13 -10.76 9.42
C LEU A 285 19.02 -11.61 8.49
N ASP A 286 19.76 -10.99 7.57
CA ASP A 286 20.75 -11.67 6.75
C ASP A 286 21.85 -12.32 7.59
N GLU A 287 22.33 -11.61 8.63
CA GLU A 287 23.32 -12.13 9.58
C GLU A 287 22.82 -13.38 10.33
N PHE A 288 21.49 -13.50 10.52
CA PHE A 288 20.85 -14.64 11.21
C PHE A 288 20.32 -15.69 10.25
N GLY A 289 20.40 -15.48 8.94
CA GLY A 289 19.88 -16.40 7.92
C GLY A 289 18.35 -16.52 7.90
N ILE A 290 17.64 -15.49 8.36
CA ILE A 290 16.17 -15.47 8.40
C ILE A 290 15.62 -15.04 7.04
N PRO A 291 14.79 -15.86 6.36
CA PRO A 291 14.29 -15.56 5.03
C PRO A 291 13.20 -14.47 5.04
N TYR A 292 13.31 -13.53 4.12
CA TYR A 292 12.33 -12.47 3.88
C TYR A 292 12.19 -12.18 2.38
N GLN A 293 11.17 -11.41 1.98
CA GLN A 293 10.97 -10.97 0.59
C GLN A 293 12.11 -10.03 0.16
N ARG A 294 12.96 -10.50 -0.75
CA ARG A 294 14.12 -9.79 -1.29
C ARG A 294 13.80 -9.12 -2.62
N PRO A 295 14.44 -7.96 -2.89
CA PRO A 295 15.12 -7.10 -1.93
C PRO A 295 14.13 -6.52 -0.93
N ALA A 296 14.60 -5.92 0.18
CA ALA A 296 13.73 -5.25 1.14
C ALA A 296 12.88 -4.17 0.49
N GLY A 297 11.61 -4.08 0.91
CA GLY A 297 10.67 -3.05 0.44
C GLY A 297 10.86 -1.69 1.13
N GLY A 298 9.96 -0.74 0.89
CA GLY A 298 10.09 0.62 1.38
C GLY A 298 9.59 0.84 2.81
N HIS A 299 8.47 0.24 3.18
CA HIS A 299 7.78 0.58 4.43
C HIS A 299 7.84 -0.51 5.49
N ALA A 300 8.26 -1.70 5.13
CA ALA A 300 8.19 -2.87 5.98
C ALA A 300 9.21 -3.90 5.56
N LEU A 301 9.57 -4.77 6.49
CA LEU A 301 10.22 -6.02 6.15
C LEU A 301 9.17 -7.15 6.18
N PHE A 302 9.19 -8.00 5.16
CA PHE A 302 8.21 -9.07 4.97
C PHE A 302 8.88 -10.42 5.11
N ILE A 303 8.67 -11.08 6.25
CA ILE A 303 9.30 -12.36 6.58
C ILE A 303 8.57 -13.48 5.85
N ASP A 304 9.32 -14.38 5.21
CA ASP A 304 8.78 -15.55 4.51
C ASP A 304 8.42 -16.62 5.54
N ALA A 305 7.19 -16.59 6.03
CA ALA A 305 6.77 -17.40 7.16
C ALA A 305 6.80 -18.92 6.87
N PRO A 306 6.39 -19.42 5.69
CA PRO A 306 6.54 -20.84 5.36
C PRO A 306 7.99 -21.35 5.36
N LYS A 307 8.95 -20.47 5.02
CA LYS A 307 10.38 -20.84 5.11
C LYS A 307 10.96 -20.76 6.51
N VAL A 308 10.33 -19.97 7.39
CA VAL A 308 10.68 -19.92 8.82
C VAL A 308 10.03 -21.09 9.57
N LEU A 309 8.72 -21.26 9.44
CA LEU A 309 7.94 -22.27 10.18
C LEU A 309 7.57 -23.47 9.28
N THR A 310 8.57 -24.19 8.82
CA THR A 310 8.41 -25.31 7.85
C THR A 310 7.57 -26.49 8.37
N SER A 311 7.38 -26.60 9.68
CA SER A 311 6.59 -27.66 10.34
C SER A 311 5.11 -27.27 10.54
N VAL A 312 4.73 -26.02 10.32
CA VAL A 312 3.33 -25.54 10.45
C VAL A 312 2.61 -25.73 9.12
N PRO A 313 1.50 -26.51 9.08
CA PRO A 313 0.71 -26.69 7.87
C PRO A 313 0.16 -25.33 7.33
N LYS A 314 0.04 -25.20 6.02
CA LYS A 314 -0.52 -23.96 5.41
C LYS A 314 -1.94 -23.65 5.87
N GLU A 315 -2.72 -24.69 6.17
CA GLU A 315 -4.09 -24.60 6.68
C GLU A 315 -4.15 -24.03 8.11
N GLU A 316 -3.02 -24.01 8.82
CA GLU A 316 -2.85 -23.45 10.17
C GLU A 316 -2.16 -22.07 10.14
N PHE A 317 -2.07 -21.42 8.97
CA PHE A 317 -1.66 -20.02 8.76
C PHE A 317 -0.27 -19.68 9.34
N PRO A 318 0.83 -20.13 8.72
CA PRO A 318 2.20 -19.91 9.22
C PRO A 318 2.56 -18.46 9.51
N ALA A 319 2.15 -17.50 8.66
CA ALA A 319 2.47 -16.08 8.90
C ALA A 319 1.74 -15.49 10.11
N GLN A 320 0.49 -15.90 10.33
CA GLN A 320 -0.24 -15.51 11.54
C GLN A 320 0.36 -16.18 12.79
N THR A 321 0.77 -17.43 12.66
CA THR A 321 1.46 -18.16 13.74
C THR A 321 2.77 -17.46 14.12
N LEU A 322 3.58 -17.07 13.12
CA LEU A 322 4.82 -16.34 13.35
C LEU A 322 4.58 -14.98 14.02
N ALA A 323 3.50 -14.27 13.66
CA ALA A 323 3.09 -13.02 14.32
C ALA A 323 2.82 -13.24 15.81
N ILE A 324 2.13 -14.31 16.16
CA ILE A 324 1.83 -14.66 17.57
C ILE A 324 3.12 -15.03 18.32
N GLU A 325 3.96 -15.87 17.74
CA GLU A 325 5.23 -16.28 18.36
C GLU A 325 6.16 -15.08 18.62
N LEU A 326 6.23 -14.14 17.69
CA LEU A 326 7.01 -12.92 17.86
C LEU A 326 6.43 -11.99 18.96
N TYR A 327 5.11 -11.92 19.05
CA TYR A 327 4.46 -11.17 20.13
C TYR A 327 4.70 -11.80 21.51
N LEU A 328 4.62 -13.12 21.61
CA LEU A 328 4.89 -13.85 22.86
C LEU A 328 6.36 -13.76 23.28
N GLU A 329 7.28 -13.72 22.31
CA GLU A 329 8.72 -13.63 22.55
C GLU A 329 9.11 -12.28 23.15
N ALA A 330 8.63 -11.16 22.58
CA ALA A 330 9.15 -9.85 22.93
C ALA A 330 8.11 -8.70 22.89
N GLY A 331 6.82 -9.00 22.83
CA GLY A 331 5.77 -7.98 22.73
C GLY A 331 5.84 -7.18 21.42
N ILE A 332 6.30 -7.78 20.33
CA ILE A 332 6.38 -7.15 19.01
C ILE A 332 5.17 -7.55 18.19
N ARG A 333 4.38 -6.55 17.75
CA ARG A 333 3.21 -6.78 16.90
C ARG A 333 3.61 -6.70 15.43
N GLY A 334 3.27 -7.72 14.65
CA GLY A 334 3.32 -7.72 13.20
C GLY A 334 1.93 -7.97 12.59
N CYS A 335 1.84 -7.94 11.28
CA CYS A 335 0.61 -8.17 10.52
C CYS A 335 0.82 -9.28 9.50
N GLU A 336 -0.05 -10.28 9.52
CA GLU A 336 -0.09 -11.28 8.46
C GLU A 336 -0.48 -10.60 7.13
N ILE A 337 0.24 -10.88 6.07
CA ILE A 337 -0.06 -10.54 4.67
C ILE A 337 0.11 -11.82 3.86
N GLY A 338 -0.87 -12.66 3.91
CA GLY A 338 -0.78 -13.99 3.32
C GLY A 338 -2.13 -14.67 3.21
N TYR A 339 -2.24 -15.89 3.71
CA TYR A 339 -3.40 -16.75 3.51
C TYR A 339 -4.69 -16.28 4.20
N LEU A 340 -4.61 -15.60 5.33
CA LEU A 340 -5.79 -14.96 5.94
C LEU A 340 -6.25 -13.77 5.11
N LEU A 341 -5.33 -12.91 4.67
CA LEU A 341 -5.62 -11.75 3.84
C LEU A 341 -6.13 -12.15 2.44
N ALA A 342 -5.63 -13.27 1.88
CA ALA A 342 -6.08 -13.77 0.57
C ALA A 342 -7.59 -14.08 0.53
N ASP A 343 -8.19 -14.23 1.73
CA ASP A 343 -9.61 -14.51 1.91
C ASP A 343 -10.04 -15.87 1.32
N ARG A 344 -11.34 -16.14 1.27
CA ARG A 344 -11.90 -17.31 0.63
C ARG A 344 -12.29 -16.99 -0.80
N ASP A 345 -12.30 -18.01 -1.63
CA ASP A 345 -12.94 -17.92 -2.92
C ASP A 345 -14.43 -17.56 -2.74
N PRO A 346 -14.95 -16.54 -3.44
CA PRO A 346 -16.31 -16.05 -3.21
C PRO A 346 -17.40 -17.06 -3.65
N LEU A 347 -17.07 -17.99 -4.56
CA LEU A 347 -18.01 -18.99 -5.08
C LEU A 347 -17.90 -20.31 -4.32
N THR A 348 -16.69 -20.87 -4.21
CA THR A 348 -16.45 -22.19 -3.57
C THR A 348 -16.35 -22.12 -2.07
N ARG A 349 -16.04 -20.95 -1.51
CA ARG A 349 -15.75 -20.70 -0.09
C ARG A 349 -14.52 -21.45 0.42
N GLU A 350 -13.70 -21.99 -0.46
CA GLU A 350 -12.41 -22.58 -0.11
C GLU A 350 -11.37 -21.50 0.22
N ASN A 351 -10.42 -21.82 1.12
CA ASN A 351 -9.31 -20.93 1.41
C ASN A 351 -8.40 -20.79 0.19
N ARG A 352 -7.98 -19.59 -0.10
CA ARG A 352 -6.96 -19.30 -1.11
C ARG A 352 -5.58 -19.43 -0.47
N PHE A 353 -4.86 -20.49 -0.79
CA PHE A 353 -3.48 -20.74 -0.35
C PHE A 353 -2.45 -20.51 -1.46
N GLU A 354 -2.81 -19.71 -2.45
CA GLU A 354 -1.94 -19.33 -3.55
C GLU A 354 -1.24 -18.01 -3.25
N GLY A 355 0.03 -17.91 -3.66
CA GLY A 355 0.81 -16.71 -3.49
C GLY A 355 1.72 -16.70 -2.27
N LEU A 356 1.99 -15.52 -1.76
CA LEU A 356 2.89 -15.28 -0.64
C LEU A 356 2.17 -15.42 0.71
N ASP A 357 2.85 -15.98 1.69
CA ASP A 357 2.40 -15.99 3.10
C ASP A 357 3.48 -15.31 3.96
N LEU A 358 3.31 -14.02 4.18
CA LEU A 358 4.34 -13.17 4.76
C LEU A 358 3.89 -12.58 6.10
N LEU A 359 4.80 -12.53 7.06
CA LEU A 359 4.66 -11.66 8.22
C LEU A 359 5.23 -10.28 7.88
N ARG A 360 4.37 -9.28 7.80
CA ARG A 360 4.76 -7.88 7.59
C ARG A 360 5.12 -7.20 8.91
N LEU A 361 6.30 -6.65 8.97
CA LEU A 361 6.78 -5.77 10.03
C LEU A 361 6.84 -4.34 9.50
N ALA A 362 5.71 -3.64 9.56
CA ALA A 362 5.57 -2.28 9.05
C ALA A 362 6.17 -1.28 10.06
N ILE A 363 7.17 -0.53 9.63
CA ILE A 363 7.87 0.43 10.49
C ILE A 363 7.20 1.80 10.38
N PRO A 364 6.57 2.33 11.44
CA PRO A 364 6.02 3.69 11.44
C PRO A 364 7.11 4.75 11.22
N ARG A 365 6.79 5.77 10.42
CA ARG A 365 7.72 6.85 10.09
C ARG A 365 8.06 7.68 11.31
N ARG A 366 9.36 7.92 11.58
CA ARG A 366 9.88 8.77 12.65
C ARG A 366 9.50 8.33 14.07
N VAL A 367 9.28 7.01 14.30
CA VAL A 367 8.86 6.48 15.63
C VAL A 367 9.98 5.68 16.28
N TYR A 368 10.59 4.76 15.55
CA TYR A 368 11.60 3.86 16.06
C TYR A 368 13.02 4.22 15.60
N THR A 369 14.01 3.75 16.32
CA THR A 369 15.43 3.87 16.02
C THR A 369 16.04 2.52 15.64
N ASP A 370 17.30 2.51 15.22
CA ASP A 370 18.01 1.27 14.88
C ASP A 370 18.16 0.34 16.10
N ASN A 371 18.24 0.87 17.32
CA ASN A 371 18.20 0.04 18.53
C ASN A 371 16.90 -0.77 18.66
N HIS A 372 15.78 -0.22 18.25
CA HIS A 372 14.52 -0.98 18.19
C HIS A 372 14.57 -2.06 17.10
N MET A 373 15.23 -1.79 15.97
CA MET A 373 15.45 -2.78 14.91
C MET A 373 16.33 -3.93 15.42
N ASP A 374 17.35 -3.68 16.23
CA ASP A 374 18.14 -4.73 16.86
C ASP A 374 17.32 -5.60 17.79
N VAL A 375 16.44 -5.02 18.60
CA VAL A 375 15.51 -5.77 19.46
C VAL A 375 14.59 -6.66 18.62
N ILE A 376 14.05 -6.14 17.51
CA ILE A 376 13.20 -6.91 16.59
C ILE A 376 13.98 -8.07 15.96
N ALA A 377 15.20 -7.81 15.50
CA ALA A 377 16.04 -8.83 14.87
C ALA A 377 16.41 -9.95 15.85
N VAL A 378 16.76 -9.62 17.09
CA VAL A 378 17.06 -10.62 18.13
C VAL A 378 15.83 -11.44 18.51
N ALA A 379 14.66 -10.80 18.63
CA ALA A 379 13.42 -11.52 18.92
C ALA A 379 13.06 -12.50 17.80
N LEU A 380 13.18 -12.08 16.54
CA LEU A 380 12.98 -12.96 15.38
C LEU A 380 13.99 -14.11 15.38
N LYS A 381 15.26 -13.83 15.73
CA LYS A 381 16.29 -14.87 15.85
C LYS A 381 15.91 -15.91 16.91
N ASN A 382 15.45 -15.50 18.08
CA ASN A 382 15.04 -16.41 19.15
C ASN A 382 13.88 -17.33 18.68
N VAL A 383 12.89 -16.77 17.98
CA VAL A 383 11.80 -17.56 17.38
C VAL A 383 12.36 -18.51 16.30
N TYR A 384 13.27 -18.02 15.45
CA TYR A 384 13.89 -18.81 14.39
C TYR A 384 14.73 -19.98 14.94
N ASP A 385 15.45 -19.77 16.03
CA ASP A 385 16.28 -20.80 16.66
C ASP A 385 15.44 -22.00 17.20
N ARG A 386 14.23 -21.69 17.73
CA ARG A 386 13.28 -22.71 18.23
C ARG A 386 12.19 -23.11 17.24
N ARG A 387 12.29 -22.73 15.96
CA ARG A 387 11.25 -22.94 14.93
C ARG A 387 10.80 -24.39 14.76
N ASN A 388 11.68 -25.35 15.01
CA ASN A 388 11.35 -26.77 14.91
C ASN A 388 10.43 -27.27 16.05
N GLU A 389 10.31 -26.50 17.13
CA GLU A 389 9.39 -26.79 18.24
C GLU A 389 7.97 -26.26 17.94
N ILE A 390 7.85 -25.33 16.97
CA ILE A 390 6.57 -24.71 16.55
C ILE A 390 6.00 -25.58 15.42
N THR A 391 5.17 -26.56 15.78
CA THR A 391 4.61 -27.53 14.83
C THR A 391 3.13 -27.37 14.56
N ARG A 392 2.47 -26.51 15.32
CA ARG A 392 1.04 -26.20 15.19
C ARG A 392 0.86 -24.70 15.07
N GLY A 393 -0.21 -24.30 14.41
CA GLY A 393 -0.53 -22.91 14.18
C GLY A 393 -1.85 -22.47 14.82
N VAL A 394 -2.76 -21.93 14.01
CA VAL A 394 -4.05 -21.41 14.47
C VAL A 394 -5.21 -21.99 13.64
N GLU A 395 -6.38 -22.09 14.28
CA GLU A 395 -7.67 -22.38 13.65
C GLU A 395 -8.59 -21.18 13.67
N ILE A 396 -9.43 -21.04 12.63
CA ILE A 396 -10.44 -19.99 12.55
C ILE A 396 -11.68 -20.43 13.35
N LEU A 397 -12.06 -19.63 14.34
CA LEU A 397 -13.28 -19.82 15.12
C LEU A 397 -14.47 -19.08 14.48
N TRP A 398 -14.22 -17.90 13.94
CA TRP A 398 -15.21 -17.06 13.27
C TRP A 398 -14.54 -16.13 12.26
N GLU A 399 -15.23 -15.84 11.16
CA GLU A 399 -14.76 -14.92 10.13
C GLU A 399 -15.92 -14.18 9.45
N ALA A 400 -15.65 -12.95 8.97
CA ALA A 400 -16.57 -12.22 8.12
C ALA A 400 -16.59 -12.81 6.69
N LEU A 401 -17.67 -12.57 5.94
CA LEU A 401 -17.80 -13.04 4.55
C LEU A 401 -16.79 -12.38 3.60
N LEU A 402 -16.42 -11.12 3.86
CA LEU A 402 -15.45 -10.33 3.09
C LEU A 402 -14.46 -9.70 4.06
N MET A 403 -13.22 -9.54 3.62
CA MET A 403 -12.15 -8.87 4.37
C MET A 403 -11.95 -9.48 5.77
N ARG A 404 -12.03 -10.80 5.87
CA ARG A 404 -11.92 -11.56 7.13
C ARG A 404 -10.70 -11.21 7.95
N HIS A 405 -9.59 -10.87 7.30
CA HIS A 405 -8.33 -10.50 7.92
C HIS A 405 -8.47 -9.44 9.02
N PHE A 406 -9.42 -8.51 8.90
CA PHE A 406 -9.63 -7.45 9.90
C PHE A 406 -10.41 -7.89 11.13
N THR A 407 -11.17 -8.98 11.08
CA THR A 407 -12.16 -9.32 12.11
C THR A 407 -12.14 -10.80 12.51
N VAL A 408 -11.32 -11.61 11.89
CA VAL A 408 -11.22 -13.05 12.17
C VAL A 408 -10.90 -13.32 13.64
N GLN A 409 -11.59 -14.30 14.21
CA GLN A 409 -11.29 -14.83 15.54
C GLN A 409 -10.55 -16.13 15.41
N LEU A 410 -9.43 -16.24 16.08
CA LEU A 410 -8.50 -17.35 15.98
C LEU A 410 -8.29 -18.02 17.34
N LYS A 411 -7.97 -19.30 17.29
CA LYS A 411 -7.52 -20.08 18.44
C LYS A 411 -6.17 -20.72 18.10
N ARG A 412 -5.23 -20.64 19.03
CA ARG A 412 -3.95 -21.34 18.94
C ARG A 412 -4.17 -22.85 19.16
N LEU A 413 -3.52 -23.69 18.36
CA LEU A 413 -3.58 -25.14 18.41
C LEU A 413 -2.46 -25.76 19.26
#